data_040f4954c3fb16a9e1c82e9535bccbd1
#
_entry.id   040f4954c3fb16a9e1c82e9535bccbd1
#
_cell.length_a   1.000
_cell.length_b   1.000
_cell.length_c   1.000
_cell.angle_alpha   90.00
_cell.angle_beta   90.00
_cell.angle_gamma   90.00
#
_symmetry.space_group_name_H-M   'P 1'
#
loop_
_entity.id
_entity.type
_entity.pdbx_description
1 polymer ?
#
loop_
_entity_poly.entity_id
_entity_poly.type
_entity_poly.pdbx_seq_one_letter_code
_entity_poly.pdbx_strand_id
1 'polypeptide(L)'
;MKVNNDLLIIYGTETGNSELLAMDAKKMATEHGIESKYFAMDEIEGNDLKKASSCLVICSTWGDGEQPDNAQELYDDVCSFEKSELSGLKYAVLALGDTAFDLFCEAGIQWDDVMAEKGAFRLHDRLDCDTDYDDYYEEWMEELFEKLESNKVST
;
A
#
# COMPACT_ATOMS: atom_id res chain seq x y z
N MET A 1 14.31 -2.62 23.06
CA MET A 1 14.44 -1.95 21.85
C MET A 1 13.08 -1.61 21.29
N LYS A 2 13.12 -0.74 20.46
CA LYS A 2 11.93 -0.22 19.90
C LYS A 2 11.34 -1.16 18.85
N VAL A 3 10.15 -1.56 19.08
CA VAL A 3 9.42 -2.26 18.04
C VAL A 3 8.91 -1.21 17.08
N ASN A 4 9.08 -1.47 15.82
CA ASN A 4 8.60 -0.54 14.82
C ASN A 4 7.12 -0.77 14.58
N ASN A 5 6.30 0.04 15.24
CA ASN A 5 4.85 0.00 15.07
C ASN A 5 4.36 1.01 14.04
N ASP A 6 5.27 1.69 13.38
CA ASP A 6 4.89 2.70 12.41
C ASP A 6 4.33 2.04 11.18
N LEU A 7 3.31 2.68 10.63
CA LEU A 7 2.78 2.30 9.34
C LEU A 7 3.55 3.02 8.24
N LEU A 8 4.07 2.28 7.29
CA LEU A 8 4.71 2.85 6.12
C LEU A 8 3.66 2.94 5.01
N ILE A 9 3.41 4.16 4.53
CA ILE A 9 2.46 4.39 3.45
C ILE A 9 3.27 4.73 2.21
N ILE A 10 3.11 3.93 1.15
CA ILE A 10 3.82 4.20 -0.10
C ILE A 10 2.81 4.39 -1.23
N TYR A 11 3.11 5.32 -2.14
CA TYR A 11 2.17 5.60 -3.22
C TYR A 11 2.88 5.69 -4.55
N GLY A 12 2.18 5.23 -5.59
CA GLY A 12 2.62 5.37 -6.97
C GLY A 12 1.52 6.04 -7.77
N THR A 13 1.86 7.09 -8.50
CA THR A 13 0.84 7.85 -9.20
C THR A 13 1.45 8.62 -10.39
N GLU A 14 0.60 8.85 -11.40
CA GLU A 14 0.95 9.75 -12.50
C GLU A 14 0.20 11.08 -12.39
N THR A 15 -0.91 11.09 -11.63
CA THR A 15 -1.79 12.26 -11.59
C THR A 15 -1.87 12.92 -10.23
N GLY A 16 -1.30 12.31 -9.20
CA GLY A 16 -1.33 12.88 -7.85
C GLY A 16 -2.45 12.37 -6.97
N ASN A 17 -3.39 11.59 -7.50
CA ASN A 17 -4.51 11.09 -6.68
C ASN A 17 -4.05 10.17 -5.56
N SER A 18 -3.09 9.29 -5.84
CA SER A 18 -2.58 8.39 -4.82
C SER A 18 -1.87 9.15 -3.71
N GLU A 19 -1.21 10.25 -4.04
CA GLU A 19 -0.56 11.09 -3.03
C GLU A 19 -1.58 11.70 -2.08
N LEU A 20 -2.69 12.22 -2.62
CA LEU A 20 -3.74 12.78 -1.79
C LEU A 20 -4.32 11.75 -0.84
N LEU A 21 -4.51 10.52 -1.32
CA LEU A 21 -5.00 9.44 -0.48
C LEU A 21 -3.98 9.03 0.57
N ALA A 22 -2.70 9.09 0.25
CA ALA A 22 -1.66 8.81 1.23
C ALA A 22 -1.67 9.84 2.35
N MET A 23 -1.89 11.11 2.03
CA MET A 23 -1.99 12.16 3.03
C MET A 23 -3.19 11.95 3.93
N ASP A 24 -4.33 11.59 3.35
CA ASP A 24 -5.53 11.29 4.13
C ASP A 24 -5.32 10.06 5.02
N ALA A 25 -4.64 9.05 4.50
CA ALA A 25 -4.37 7.85 5.28
C ALA A 25 -3.51 8.16 6.50
N LYS A 26 -2.50 9.03 6.33
CA LYS A 26 -1.67 9.42 7.46
C LYS A 26 -2.50 10.13 8.53
N LYS A 27 -3.39 11.02 8.11
CA LYS A 27 -4.26 11.75 9.03
C LYS A 27 -5.18 10.80 9.79
N MET A 28 -5.80 9.86 9.09
CA MET A 28 -6.68 8.89 9.71
C MET A 28 -5.92 7.96 10.67
N ALA A 29 -4.72 7.55 10.28
CA ALA A 29 -3.90 6.71 11.13
C ALA A 29 -3.58 7.43 12.45
N THR A 30 -3.28 8.71 12.38
CA THR A 30 -3.01 9.51 13.58
C THR A 30 -4.24 9.53 14.49
N GLU A 31 -5.43 9.63 13.93
CA GLU A 31 -6.67 9.59 14.71
C GLU A 31 -6.86 8.26 15.42
N HIS A 32 -6.31 7.20 14.87
CA HIS A 32 -6.35 5.87 15.50
C HIS A 32 -5.16 5.58 16.39
N GLY A 33 -4.31 6.59 16.64
CA GLY A 33 -3.14 6.41 17.49
C GLY A 33 -2.00 5.67 16.82
N ILE A 34 -2.01 5.60 15.50
CA ILE A 34 -0.98 4.91 14.72
C ILE A 34 -0.05 5.93 14.11
N GLU A 35 1.23 5.81 14.42
CA GLU A 35 2.23 6.66 13.76
C GLU A 35 2.47 6.15 12.35
N SER A 36 2.55 7.07 11.39
CA SER A 36 2.75 6.68 10.01
C SER A 36 3.61 7.71 9.29
N LYS A 37 4.22 7.26 8.20
CA LYS A 37 4.97 8.13 7.30
C LYS A 37 4.57 7.74 5.89
N TYR A 38 4.52 8.72 4.99
CA TYR A 38 4.19 8.42 3.60
C TYR A 38 5.29 8.91 2.67
N PHE A 39 5.51 8.14 1.63
CA PHE A 39 6.54 8.43 0.64
C PHE A 39 6.05 8.03 -0.74
N ALA A 40 6.48 8.78 -1.76
CA ALA A 40 6.37 8.28 -3.12
C ALA A 40 7.25 7.04 -3.26
N MET A 41 6.85 6.14 -4.11
CA MET A 41 7.59 4.88 -4.26
C MET A 41 9.01 5.08 -4.78
N ASP A 42 9.29 6.21 -5.45
CA ASP A 42 10.63 6.51 -5.91
C ASP A 42 11.49 7.19 -4.85
N GLU A 43 10.95 7.41 -3.65
CA GLU A 43 11.69 8.00 -2.54
C GLU A 43 12.23 6.95 -1.57
N ILE A 44 11.86 5.67 -1.76
CA ILE A 44 12.29 4.59 -0.88
C ILE A 44 12.88 3.46 -1.69
N GLU A 45 13.49 2.52 -1.01
CA GLU A 45 14.08 1.33 -1.63
C GLU A 45 13.43 0.07 -1.08
N GLY A 46 13.66 -1.05 -1.77
CA GLY A 46 13.10 -2.32 -1.32
C GLY A 46 13.51 -2.69 0.10
N ASN A 47 14.72 -2.33 0.51
CA ASN A 47 15.17 -2.58 1.88
C ASN A 47 14.29 -1.92 2.92
N ASP A 48 13.70 -0.78 2.60
CA ASP A 48 12.81 -0.11 3.55
C ASP A 48 11.57 -0.95 3.82
N LEU A 49 11.09 -1.68 2.83
CA LEU A 49 9.96 -2.58 3.02
C LEU A 49 10.32 -3.76 3.92
N LYS A 50 11.54 -4.25 3.82
CA LYS A 50 11.99 -5.36 4.67
C LYS A 50 12.04 -4.97 6.13
N LYS A 51 12.24 -3.70 6.42
CA LYS A 51 12.35 -3.20 7.79
C LYS A 51 11.02 -2.78 8.39
N ALA A 52 9.99 -2.61 7.58
CA ALA A 52 8.70 -2.14 8.04
C ALA A 52 7.92 -3.27 8.70
N SER A 53 7.11 -2.94 9.69
CA SER A 53 6.21 -3.93 10.28
C SER A 53 4.86 -3.93 9.60
N SER A 54 4.42 -2.79 9.06
CA SER A 54 3.18 -2.74 8.29
C SER A 54 3.31 -1.71 7.18
N CYS A 55 2.60 -1.95 6.09
CA CYS A 55 2.71 -1.12 4.89
C CYS A 55 1.34 -0.99 4.22
N LEU A 56 0.98 0.23 3.87
CA LEU A 56 -0.20 0.50 3.04
C LEU A 56 0.31 0.93 1.67
N VAL A 57 -0.08 0.19 0.64
CA VAL A 57 0.30 0.48 -0.74
C VAL A 57 -0.88 1.16 -1.43
N ILE A 58 -0.68 2.35 -1.96
CA ILE A 58 -1.69 3.07 -2.72
C ILE A 58 -1.13 3.29 -4.11
N CYS A 59 -1.70 2.63 -5.10
CA CYS A 59 -1.10 2.64 -6.43
C CYS A 59 -2.14 2.82 -7.52
N SER A 60 -1.89 3.77 -8.41
CA SER A 60 -2.70 3.97 -9.61
C SER A 60 -2.22 3.06 -10.72
N THR A 61 -3.12 2.74 -11.65
CA THR A 61 -2.76 2.02 -12.86
C THR A 61 -2.61 3.03 -13.98
N TRP A 62 -1.51 2.96 -14.72
CA TRP A 62 -1.21 3.86 -15.82
C TRP A 62 -1.41 3.14 -17.15
N GLY A 63 -2.00 3.86 -18.12
CA GLY A 63 -2.15 3.32 -19.46
C GLY A 63 -2.85 1.99 -19.50
N ASP A 64 -2.24 1.01 -20.12
CA ASP A 64 -2.83 -0.32 -20.35
C ASP A 64 -2.48 -1.29 -19.23
N GLY A 65 -2.45 -0.84 -17.99
CA GLY A 65 -2.18 -1.72 -16.87
C GLY A 65 -0.77 -1.59 -16.32
N GLU A 66 -0.09 -0.52 -16.66
CA GLU A 66 1.31 -0.33 -16.28
C GLU A 66 1.44 0.31 -14.91
N GLN A 67 2.58 0.05 -14.28
CA GLN A 67 2.93 0.77 -13.05
C GLN A 67 3.19 2.23 -13.38
N PRO A 68 2.82 3.16 -12.50
CA PRO A 68 3.23 4.56 -12.68
C PRO A 68 4.75 4.65 -12.73
N ASP A 69 5.27 5.67 -13.40
CA ASP A 69 6.71 5.85 -13.53
C ASP A 69 7.42 5.85 -12.19
N ASN A 70 6.81 6.48 -11.17
CA ASN A 70 7.46 6.56 -9.88
C ASN A 70 7.33 5.26 -9.05
N ALA A 71 6.65 4.25 -9.59
CA ALA A 71 6.48 2.98 -8.88
C ALA A 71 7.29 1.85 -9.50
N GLN A 72 7.69 1.99 -10.75
CA GLN A 72 8.23 0.86 -11.52
C GLN A 72 9.51 0.31 -10.90
N GLU A 73 10.41 1.18 -10.49
CA GLU A 73 11.70 0.74 -9.96
C GLU A 73 11.55 -0.03 -8.66
N LEU A 74 10.71 0.48 -7.76
CA LEU A 74 10.47 -0.22 -6.50
C LEU A 74 9.78 -1.56 -6.73
N TYR A 75 8.82 -1.58 -7.64
CA TYR A 75 8.12 -2.82 -7.98
C TYR A 75 9.11 -3.87 -8.49
N ASP A 76 10.01 -3.46 -9.39
CA ASP A 76 11.02 -4.37 -9.92
C ASP A 76 11.94 -4.90 -8.81
N ASP A 77 12.31 -4.03 -7.86
CA ASP A 77 13.12 -4.43 -6.72
C ASP A 77 12.43 -5.54 -5.92
N VAL A 78 11.16 -5.35 -5.62
CA VAL A 78 10.41 -6.33 -4.83
C VAL A 78 10.25 -7.64 -5.60
N CYS A 79 10.07 -7.56 -6.92
CA CYS A 79 9.99 -8.75 -7.75
C CYS A 79 11.27 -9.58 -7.68
N SER A 80 12.42 -8.95 -7.41
CA SER A 80 13.69 -9.65 -7.32
C SER A 80 13.93 -10.30 -5.96
N PHE A 81 13.07 -10.06 -4.98
CA PHE A 81 13.22 -10.61 -3.63
C PHE A 81 13.02 -12.12 -3.63
N GLU A 82 13.63 -12.78 -2.65
CA GLU A 82 13.35 -14.18 -2.38
C GLU A 82 11.99 -14.34 -1.71
N LYS A 83 11.45 -15.54 -1.74
CA LYS A 83 10.07 -15.79 -1.34
C LYS A 83 9.74 -15.41 0.09
N SER A 84 10.70 -15.40 0.98
CA SER A 84 10.43 -15.12 2.40
C SER A 84 11.01 -13.80 2.86
N GLU A 85 11.46 -12.96 1.95
CA GLU A 85 12.15 -11.73 2.34
C GLU A 85 11.22 -10.73 3.02
N LEU A 86 9.94 -10.77 2.74
CA LEU A 86 8.97 -9.89 3.38
C LEU A 86 8.16 -10.58 4.48
N SER A 87 8.60 -11.73 4.95
CA SER A 87 7.92 -12.39 6.07
C SER A 87 8.07 -11.49 7.30
N GLY A 88 6.99 -11.26 8.00
CA GLY A 88 6.98 -10.31 9.10
C GLY A 88 6.35 -8.97 8.74
N LEU A 89 6.16 -8.69 7.46
CA LEU A 89 5.49 -7.47 7.03
C LEU A 89 3.99 -7.75 6.86
N LYS A 90 3.17 -6.88 7.42
CA LYS A 90 1.73 -6.90 7.17
C LYS A 90 1.41 -5.80 6.18
N TYR A 91 0.51 -6.08 5.24
CA TYR A 91 0.25 -5.09 4.20
C TYR A 91 -1.21 -5.04 3.79
N ALA A 92 -1.58 -3.94 3.18
CA ALA A 92 -2.86 -3.80 2.50
C ALA A 92 -2.62 -2.94 1.26
N VAL A 93 -3.46 -3.13 0.24
CA VAL A 93 -3.33 -2.42 -1.03
C VAL A 93 -4.62 -1.70 -1.36
N LEU A 94 -4.51 -0.42 -1.65
CA LEU A 94 -5.59 0.39 -2.21
C LEU A 94 -5.22 0.66 -3.67
N ALA A 95 -5.96 0.05 -4.58
CA ALA A 95 -5.67 0.15 -6.01
C ALA A 95 -6.62 1.15 -6.66
N LEU A 96 -6.07 2.04 -7.46
CA LEU A 96 -6.85 3.02 -8.20
C LEU A 96 -6.78 2.71 -9.68
N GLY A 97 -7.89 2.89 -10.36
CA GLY A 97 -7.96 2.65 -11.80
C GLY A 97 -9.20 3.25 -12.41
N ASP A 98 -9.48 2.84 -13.62
CA ASP A 98 -10.64 3.33 -14.38
C ASP A 98 -11.23 2.14 -15.11
N THR A 99 -12.49 1.82 -14.84
CA THR A 99 -13.15 0.67 -15.46
C THR A 99 -13.33 0.82 -16.97
N ALA A 100 -13.09 2.03 -17.50
CA ALA A 100 -13.07 2.23 -18.95
C ALA A 100 -11.88 1.52 -19.61
N PHE A 101 -10.87 1.11 -18.84
CA PHE A 101 -9.71 0.41 -19.37
C PHE A 101 -9.80 -1.08 -19.05
N ASP A 102 -9.29 -1.91 -19.97
CA ASP A 102 -9.39 -3.36 -19.85
C ASP A 102 -8.67 -3.90 -18.62
N LEU A 103 -7.54 -3.29 -18.23
CA LEU A 103 -6.76 -3.75 -17.10
C LEU A 103 -7.00 -2.87 -15.88
N PHE A 104 -8.25 -2.88 -15.44
CA PHE A 104 -8.69 -2.07 -14.29
C PHE A 104 -7.89 -2.45 -13.04
N CYS A 105 -7.26 -1.44 -12.42
CA CYS A 105 -6.51 -1.59 -11.17
C CYS A 105 -5.36 -2.58 -11.25
N GLU A 106 -4.86 -2.86 -12.44
CA GLU A 106 -3.86 -3.90 -12.64
C GLU A 106 -2.58 -3.64 -11.84
N ALA A 107 -2.13 -2.39 -11.76
CA ALA A 107 -0.90 -2.08 -11.01
C ALA A 107 -1.05 -2.46 -9.54
N GLY A 108 -2.19 -2.13 -8.94
CA GLY A 108 -2.44 -2.50 -7.54
C GLY A 108 -2.56 -4.00 -7.36
N ILE A 109 -3.19 -4.68 -8.32
CA ILE A 109 -3.29 -6.15 -8.29
C ILE A 109 -1.88 -6.76 -8.29
N GLN A 110 -0.99 -6.22 -9.12
CA GLN A 110 0.38 -6.70 -9.18
C GLN A 110 1.10 -6.51 -7.84
N TRP A 111 0.90 -5.38 -7.18
CA TRP A 111 1.48 -5.15 -5.86
C TRP A 111 0.95 -6.14 -4.83
N ASP A 112 -0.35 -6.38 -4.84
CA ASP A 112 -0.95 -7.33 -3.92
C ASP A 112 -0.35 -8.73 -4.12
N ASP A 113 -0.23 -9.15 -5.37
CA ASP A 113 0.30 -10.46 -5.69
C ASP A 113 1.77 -10.60 -5.30
N VAL A 114 2.59 -9.59 -5.61
CA VAL A 114 4.03 -9.71 -5.34
C VAL A 114 4.32 -9.66 -3.84
N MET A 115 3.60 -8.83 -3.09
CA MET A 115 3.80 -8.77 -1.64
C MET A 115 3.49 -10.14 -1.01
N ALA A 116 2.39 -10.75 -1.41
CA ALA A 116 2.03 -12.07 -0.90
C ALA A 116 3.04 -13.12 -1.32
N GLU A 117 3.52 -13.04 -2.56
CA GLU A 117 4.50 -14.00 -3.07
C GLU A 117 5.80 -13.94 -2.28
N LYS A 118 6.18 -12.76 -1.80
CA LYS A 118 7.42 -12.59 -1.05
C LYS A 118 7.27 -12.80 0.45
N GLY A 119 6.12 -13.30 0.89
CA GLY A 119 5.94 -13.74 2.26
C GLY A 119 5.22 -12.77 3.17
N ALA A 120 4.82 -11.60 2.68
CA ALA A 120 4.08 -10.64 3.49
C ALA A 120 2.68 -11.15 3.77
N PHE A 121 2.14 -10.73 4.90
CA PHE A 121 0.79 -11.13 5.33
C PHE A 121 -0.23 -10.07 4.91
N ARG A 122 -1.24 -10.50 4.13
CA ARG A 122 -2.31 -9.58 3.73
C ARG A 122 -3.21 -9.32 4.92
N LEU A 123 -3.05 -8.15 5.52
CA LEU A 123 -3.81 -7.81 6.72
C LEU A 123 -5.27 -7.48 6.40
N HIS A 124 -5.53 -6.94 5.23
CA HIS A 124 -6.85 -6.48 4.82
C HIS A 124 -7.00 -6.71 3.33
N ASP A 125 -8.19 -7.07 2.89
CA ASP A 125 -8.44 -7.33 1.48
C ASP A 125 -8.22 -6.08 0.65
N ARG A 126 -7.67 -6.27 -0.56
CA ARG A 126 -7.42 -5.16 -1.46
C ARG A 126 -8.73 -4.48 -1.85
N LEU A 127 -8.70 -3.16 -1.90
CA LEU A 127 -9.80 -2.38 -2.44
C LEU A 127 -9.42 -1.87 -3.83
N ASP A 128 -10.24 -2.20 -4.82
CA ASP A 128 -10.06 -1.72 -6.19
C ASP A 128 -11.04 -0.59 -6.43
N CYS A 129 -10.52 0.62 -6.65
CA CYS A 129 -11.34 1.81 -6.79
C CYS A 129 -11.33 2.32 -8.23
N ASP A 130 -12.51 2.63 -8.73
CA ASP A 130 -12.70 3.33 -9.98
C ASP A 130 -12.51 4.84 -9.73
N THR A 131 -12.90 5.67 -10.67
CA THR A 131 -12.78 7.12 -10.55
C THR A 131 -13.61 7.69 -9.41
N ASP A 132 -14.55 6.94 -8.89
CA ASP A 132 -15.38 7.34 -7.75
C ASP A 132 -14.81 6.89 -6.40
N TYR A 133 -13.50 6.80 -6.28
CA TYR A 133 -12.83 6.27 -5.10
C TYR A 133 -13.21 7.01 -3.80
N ASP A 134 -13.61 8.27 -3.90
CA ASP A 134 -14.01 9.07 -2.73
C ASP A 134 -15.16 8.44 -1.97
N ASP A 135 -15.99 7.64 -2.64
CA ASP A 135 -17.17 7.04 -2.02
C ASP A 135 -16.83 5.81 -1.17
N TYR A 136 -15.64 5.23 -1.35
CA TYR A 136 -15.37 3.90 -0.78
C TYR A 136 -14.15 3.84 0.11
N TYR A 137 -13.16 4.70 -0.10
CA TYR A 137 -11.86 4.48 0.54
C TYR A 137 -11.87 4.77 2.04
N GLU A 138 -12.73 5.66 2.50
CA GLU A 138 -12.74 6.04 3.92
C GLU A 138 -13.13 4.88 4.81
N GLU A 139 -14.19 4.18 4.45
CA GLU A 139 -14.64 3.04 5.23
C GLU A 139 -13.60 1.93 5.23
N TRP A 140 -13.00 1.69 4.07
CA TRP A 140 -11.94 0.67 3.94
C TRP A 140 -10.75 1.00 4.84
N MET A 141 -10.35 2.25 4.86
CA MET A 141 -9.23 2.68 5.70
C MET A 141 -9.55 2.59 7.18
N GLU A 142 -10.79 2.93 7.57
CA GLU A 142 -11.20 2.77 8.96
C GLU A 142 -11.06 1.32 9.40
N GLU A 143 -11.53 0.41 8.58
CA GLU A 143 -11.41 -1.02 8.88
C GLU A 143 -9.96 -1.46 8.98
N LEU A 144 -9.12 -0.97 8.08
CA LEU A 144 -7.70 -1.29 8.10
C LEU A 144 -7.05 -0.83 9.41
N PHE A 145 -7.33 0.41 9.79
CA PHE A 145 -6.71 0.97 10.98
C PHE A 145 -7.22 0.31 12.24
N GLU A 146 -8.47 -0.13 12.26
CA GLU A 146 -8.98 -0.93 13.38
C GLU A 146 -8.23 -2.25 13.51
N LYS A 147 -7.93 -2.89 12.40
CA LYS A 147 -7.14 -4.12 12.42
C LYS A 147 -5.72 -3.87 12.91
N LEU A 148 -5.13 -2.76 12.53
CA LEU A 148 -3.78 -2.41 13.00
C LEU A 148 -3.78 -2.12 14.50
N GLU A 149 -4.81 -1.45 15.00
CA GLU A 149 -4.94 -1.21 16.44
C GLU A 149 -5.05 -2.51 17.21
N SER A 150 -5.84 -3.45 16.71
CA SER A 150 -6.01 -4.74 17.35
C SER A 150 -4.70 -5.51 17.42
N ASN A 151 -3.91 -5.49 16.34
CA ASN A 151 -2.62 -6.16 16.33
C ASN A 151 -1.65 -5.51 17.30
N LYS A 152 -1.73 -4.19 17.44
CA LYS A 152 -0.89 -3.45 18.37
C LYS A 152 -1.20 -3.82 19.82
N VAL A 153 -2.49 -3.98 20.11
CA VAL A 153 -2.93 -4.28 21.48
C VAL A 153 -2.65 -5.71 21.85
N SER A 154 -2.68 -6.61 20.90
CA SER A 154 -2.59 -8.04 21.20
C SER A 154 -1.16 -8.53 21.40
N THR A 155 -0.18 -7.68 21.35
CA THR A 155 1.21 -8.08 21.65
C THR A 155 1.49 -8.15 23.18
#